data_62ed0cce186fc611e176eeafa331deb1
#
_entry.id   62ed0cce186fc611e176eeafa331deb1
#
_cell.length_a   1.000
_cell.length_b   1.000
_cell.length_c   1.000
_cell.angle_alpha   90.00
_cell.angle_beta   90.00
_cell.angle_gamma   90.00
#
_symmetry.space_group_name_H-M   'P 1'
#
loop_
_entity.id
_entity.type
_entity.pdbx_description
1 polymer ?
#
loop_
_entity_poly.entity_id
_entity_poly.type
_entity_poly.pdbx_seq_one_letter_code
_entity_poly.pdbx_strand_id
1 'polypeptide(L)'
;MTLNKTKIIATLGPSSTEKPILKTLIENGVNVFRVNFSHANHDEVKNTVLNIREISSSLDLHVAILGDLQGPKIRLGNVKEGVVVENKALFSITTNAIELGDSNLVSINYKDFPKDVSKGEKVLVDDGKIILEIIETNKKDLVKVKVVQGGVLKSKKGVNLPNTKLSLPALTEKDKSDALFAIKNNFDWLALSFVRSKEDVCELERLISQNSKHKIPIIAKIEKPEAILNLDAILHAADGLMVARGDLGLEIPAEEVPLKQKLMVNKAKKARKPIIIATQMMESMIDSLTPSRAEVNDVANSVMDGADAVMLSGETSVGKYPVEVIQTIGKIIKGVENSPLISVPDTLPEIHSKRVITKAVCFQACNIANELSASAICTLTNSGYTAWQISSWRPSAMILVFTSNKRILSQLGLLWGVKCVYYDNFVSTDKTVEEVNNLAIEKGFVNFGDLVINLAAMPVKDKGQVNTLRISRL
;
A
#
# COMPACT_ATOMS: atom_id res chain seq x y z
N MET A 1 -6.36 -2.73 -23.12
CA MET A 1 -5.98 -2.58 -21.71
C MET A 1 -7.17 -2.16 -20.88
N THR A 2 -7.49 -2.85 -19.79
CA THR A 2 -8.54 -2.39 -18.86
C THR A 2 -8.00 -1.18 -18.09
N LEU A 3 -8.60 -0.01 -18.32
CA LEU A 3 -8.21 1.25 -17.68
C LEU A 3 -8.97 1.42 -16.35
N ASN A 4 -8.68 0.57 -15.36
CA ASN A 4 -9.23 0.74 -14.03
C ASN A 4 -8.61 1.98 -13.35
N LYS A 5 -9.43 2.72 -12.60
CA LYS A 5 -8.99 3.88 -11.81
C LYS A 5 -8.39 3.43 -10.49
N THR A 6 -9.04 2.49 -9.79
CA THR A 6 -8.49 1.82 -8.60
C THR A 6 -7.33 0.92 -9.00
N LYS A 7 -6.21 1.04 -8.31
CA LYS A 7 -4.95 0.38 -8.67
C LYS A 7 -4.87 -1.03 -8.13
N ILE A 8 -4.14 -1.88 -8.85
CA ILE A 8 -3.87 -3.26 -8.44
C ILE A 8 -2.40 -3.36 -8.05
N ILE A 9 -2.15 -3.81 -6.81
CA ILE A 9 -0.83 -4.10 -6.28
C ILE A 9 -0.66 -5.62 -6.25
N ALA A 10 0.36 -6.14 -6.95
CA ALA A 10 0.70 -7.56 -6.96
C ALA A 10 1.99 -7.80 -6.16
N THR A 11 1.96 -8.74 -5.21
CA THR A 11 3.15 -9.14 -4.47
C THR A 11 3.98 -10.12 -5.29
N LEU A 12 5.27 -9.82 -5.41
CA LEU A 12 6.25 -10.67 -6.08
C LEU A 12 6.59 -11.91 -5.24
N GLY A 13 6.81 -13.01 -5.93
CA GLY A 13 7.23 -14.26 -5.35
C GLY A 13 7.43 -15.35 -6.43
N PRO A 14 7.64 -16.61 -6.04
CA PRO A 14 7.96 -17.70 -6.98
C PRO A 14 7.02 -17.80 -8.18
N SER A 15 5.72 -17.50 -8.00
CA SER A 15 4.71 -17.58 -9.08
C SER A 15 4.69 -16.37 -10.02
N SER A 16 5.43 -15.28 -9.74
CA SER A 16 5.29 -14.02 -10.47
C SER A 16 6.59 -13.32 -10.85
N THR A 17 7.77 -13.90 -10.61
CA THR A 17 9.07 -13.25 -10.87
C THR A 17 9.64 -13.53 -12.27
N GLU A 18 9.14 -14.51 -12.99
CA GLU A 18 9.58 -14.80 -14.35
C GLU A 18 9.16 -13.69 -15.34
N LYS A 19 10.07 -13.32 -16.26
CA LYS A 19 9.84 -12.26 -17.26
C LYS A 19 8.51 -12.39 -18.04
N PRO A 20 8.14 -13.57 -18.59
CA PRO A 20 6.87 -13.73 -19.30
C PRO A 20 5.65 -13.46 -18.41
N ILE A 21 5.69 -13.94 -17.17
CA ILE A 21 4.60 -13.74 -16.20
C ILE A 21 4.52 -12.25 -15.81
N LEU A 22 5.64 -11.60 -15.48
CA LEU A 22 5.68 -10.15 -15.19
C LEU A 22 5.05 -9.34 -16.32
N LYS A 23 5.39 -9.65 -17.59
CA LYS A 23 4.82 -8.98 -18.76
C LYS A 23 3.31 -9.17 -18.80
N THR A 24 2.84 -10.41 -18.66
CA THR A 24 1.41 -10.74 -18.67
C THR A 24 0.65 -10.04 -17.54
N LEU A 25 1.22 -9.98 -16.33
CA LEU A 25 0.62 -9.27 -15.20
C LEU A 25 0.48 -7.76 -15.47
N ILE A 26 1.51 -7.12 -16.04
CA ILE A 26 1.47 -5.71 -16.42
C ILE A 26 0.41 -5.46 -17.51
N GLU A 27 0.36 -6.28 -18.54
CA GLU A 27 -0.63 -6.19 -19.64
C GLU A 27 -2.07 -6.38 -19.12
N ASN A 28 -2.26 -7.15 -18.05
CA ASN A 28 -3.56 -7.36 -17.42
C ASN A 28 -3.91 -6.32 -16.34
N GLY A 29 -3.07 -5.31 -16.11
CA GLY A 29 -3.42 -4.12 -15.34
C GLY A 29 -2.79 -4.00 -13.96
N VAL A 30 -1.72 -4.74 -13.65
CA VAL A 30 -0.91 -4.47 -12.47
C VAL A 30 -0.27 -3.10 -12.57
N ASN A 31 -0.48 -2.26 -11.55
CA ASN A 31 0.04 -0.89 -11.49
C ASN A 31 1.26 -0.78 -10.57
N VAL A 32 1.35 -1.66 -9.57
CA VAL A 32 2.42 -1.66 -8.57
C VAL A 32 2.85 -3.09 -8.28
N PHE A 33 4.14 -3.35 -8.28
CA PHE A 33 4.67 -4.58 -7.72
C PHE A 33 5.17 -4.33 -6.30
N ARG A 34 4.73 -5.19 -5.37
CA ARG A 34 5.21 -5.18 -3.98
C ARG A 34 6.30 -6.21 -3.79
N VAL A 35 7.43 -5.76 -3.24
CA VAL A 35 8.51 -6.60 -2.73
C VAL A 35 8.35 -6.74 -1.23
N ASN A 36 8.09 -7.95 -0.75
CA ASN A 36 8.01 -8.24 0.69
C ASN A 36 9.40 -8.56 1.24
N PHE A 37 10.04 -7.60 1.91
CA PHE A 37 11.38 -7.78 2.46
C PHE A 37 11.47 -8.80 3.60
N SER A 38 10.36 -9.29 4.14
CA SER A 38 10.40 -10.39 5.11
C SER A 38 11.01 -11.68 4.54
N HIS A 39 10.94 -11.88 3.23
CA HIS A 39 11.35 -13.11 2.54
C HIS A 39 12.26 -12.85 1.34
N ALA A 40 12.57 -11.59 1.05
CA ALA A 40 13.30 -11.20 -0.15
C ALA A 40 14.81 -11.42 -0.01
N ASN A 41 15.43 -11.93 -1.08
CA ASN A 41 16.86 -11.91 -1.30
C ASN A 41 17.22 -10.68 -2.15
N HIS A 42 18.17 -9.86 -1.72
CA HIS A 42 18.52 -8.61 -2.39
C HIS A 42 18.97 -8.79 -3.84
N ASP A 43 19.74 -9.84 -4.15
CA ASP A 43 20.25 -10.08 -5.51
C ASP A 43 19.13 -10.51 -6.47
N GLU A 44 18.24 -11.38 -6.03
CA GLU A 44 17.05 -11.80 -6.79
C GLU A 44 16.10 -10.62 -7.04
N VAL A 45 15.85 -9.81 -6.00
CA VAL A 45 15.01 -8.62 -6.09
C VAL A 45 15.60 -7.62 -7.08
N LYS A 46 16.90 -7.39 -7.04
CA LYS A 46 17.57 -6.48 -7.98
C LYS A 46 17.33 -6.88 -9.44
N ASN A 47 17.48 -8.16 -9.76
CA ASN A 47 17.21 -8.68 -11.10
C ASN A 47 15.73 -8.53 -11.50
N THR A 48 14.82 -8.82 -10.59
CA THR A 48 13.38 -8.67 -10.81
C THR A 48 13.00 -7.20 -11.06
N VAL A 49 13.57 -6.27 -10.29
CA VAL A 49 13.38 -4.81 -10.49
C VAL A 49 13.83 -4.38 -11.88
N LEU A 50 15.00 -4.84 -12.34
CA LEU A 50 15.52 -4.55 -13.69
C LEU A 50 14.56 -5.09 -14.77
N ASN A 51 14.07 -6.33 -14.61
CA ASN A 51 13.11 -6.93 -15.53
C ASN A 51 11.80 -6.11 -15.60
N ILE A 52 11.26 -5.69 -14.47
CA ILE A 52 10.04 -4.86 -14.42
C ILE A 52 10.27 -3.54 -15.16
N ARG A 53 11.40 -2.87 -14.96
CA ARG A 53 11.72 -1.60 -15.62
C ARG A 53 11.86 -1.77 -17.13
N GLU A 54 12.55 -2.84 -17.57
CA GLU A 54 12.71 -3.16 -19.00
C GLU A 54 11.35 -3.45 -19.68
N ILE A 55 10.53 -4.31 -19.07
CA ILE A 55 9.20 -4.66 -19.59
C ILE A 55 8.31 -3.40 -19.62
N SER A 56 8.29 -2.62 -18.55
CA SER A 56 7.49 -1.40 -18.47
C SER A 56 7.87 -0.42 -19.58
N SER A 57 9.18 -0.25 -19.82
CA SER A 57 9.68 0.60 -20.89
C SER A 57 9.30 0.08 -22.27
N SER A 58 9.39 -1.24 -22.52
CA SER A 58 9.02 -1.84 -23.81
C SER A 58 7.51 -1.73 -24.13
N LEU A 59 6.67 -1.65 -23.09
CA LEU A 59 5.22 -1.50 -23.20
C LEU A 59 4.77 -0.03 -23.16
N ASP A 60 5.69 0.91 -23.01
CA ASP A 60 5.41 2.33 -22.76
C ASP A 60 4.46 2.55 -21.57
N LEU A 61 4.71 1.80 -20.48
CA LEU A 61 3.93 1.84 -19.25
C LEU A 61 4.82 2.23 -18.07
N HIS A 62 4.20 2.78 -17.03
CA HIS A 62 4.89 3.22 -15.82
C HIS A 62 4.36 2.44 -14.61
N VAL A 63 5.03 1.32 -14.29
CA VAL A 63 4.69 0.45 -13.16
C VAL A 63 5.55 0.81 -11.95
N ALA A 64 4.91 1.03 -10.80
CA ALA A 64 5.61 1.36 -9.56
C ALA A 64 6.15 0.10 -8.85
N ILE A 65 7.17 0.31 -8.02
CA ILE A 65 7.73 -0.72 -7.14
C ILE A 65 7.63 -0.23 -5.70
N LEU A 66 6.94 -1.01 -4.87
CA LEU A 66 6.73 -0.78 -3.44
C LEU A 66 7.58 -1.74 -2.63
N GLY A 67 8.53 -1.23 -1.85
CA GLY A 67 9.28 -2.01 -0.86
C GLY A 67 8.53 -2.07 0.45
N ASP A 68 8.13 -3.25 0.89
CA ASP A 68 7.41 -3.46 2.15
C ASP A 68 8.38 -3.98 3.21
N LEU A 69 8.75 -3.11 4.16
CA LEU A 69 9.68 -3.39 5.24
C LEU A 69 9.05 -4.34 6.26
N GLN A 70 9.86 -5.27 6.77
CA GLN A 70 9.37 -6.34 7.64
C GLN A 70 8.82 -5.83 8.97
N GLY A 71 9.48 -4.82 9.56
CA GLY A 71 9.22 -4.37 10.93
C GLY A 71 9.66 -5.37 12.01
N PRO A 72 9.39 -5.07 13.27
CA PRO A 72 9.80 -5.88 14.42
C PRO A 72 8.92 -7.12 14.58
N LYS A 73 9.06 -8.12 13.69
CA LYS A 73 8.26 -9.34 13.75
C LYS A 73 8.73 -10.27 14.87
N ILE A 74 7.87 -10.45 15.87
CA ILE A 74 8.11 -11.36 16.98
C ILE A 74 7.79 -12.80 16.52
N ARG A 75 8.67 -13.77 16.87
CA ARG A 75 8.53 -15.18 16.48
C ARG A 75 8.96 -16.10 17.60
N LEU A 76 8.35 -17.27 17.69
CA LEU A 76 8.87 -18.39 18.44
C LEU A 76 10.19 -18.87 17.85
N GLY A 77 11.03 -19.49 18.67
CA GLY A 77 12.23 -20.21 18.24
C GLY A 77 11.91 -21.53 17.52
N ASN A 78 12.93 -22.39 17.42
CA ASN A 78 12.72 -23.72 16.88
C ASN A 78 11.96 -24.59 17.90
N VAL A 79 11.04 -25.43 17.42
CA VAL A 79 10.21 -26.35 18.21
C VAL A 79 10.34 -27.75 17.62
N LYS A 80 10.37 -28.77 18.48
CA LYS A 80 10.35 -30.18 18.05
C LYS A 80 9.11 -30.45 17.18
N GLU A 81 9.26 -31.30 16.19
CA GLU A 81 8.15 -31.69 15.33
C GLU A 81 7.06 -32.43 16.13
N GLY A 82 5.80 -32.16 15.83
CA GLY A 82 4.66 -32.83 16.45
C GLY A 82 4.31 -32.37 17.86
N VAL A 83 4.94 -31.32 18.39
CA VAL A 83 4.56 -30.77 19.70
C VAL A 83 3.15 -30.20 19.66
N VAL A 84 2.27 -30.73 20.49
CA VAL A 84 0.91 -30.24 20.71
C VAL A 84 0.81 -29.64 22.09
N VAL A 85 0.19 -28.46 22.18
CA VAL A 85 -0.20 -27.87 23.47
C VAL A 85 -1.72 -27.95 23.60
N GLU A 86 -2.18 -28.59 24.68
CA GLU A 86 -3.61 -28.80 24.91
C GLU A 86 -4.22 -27.63 25.69
N ASN A 87 -5.54 -27.47 25.57
CA ASN A 87 -6.29 -26.48 26.34
C ASN A 87 -6.07 -26.64 27.85
N LYS A 88 -5.89 -25.53 28.53
CA LYS A 88 -5.60 -25.44 29.99
C LYS A 88 -4.19 -25.89 30.41
N ALA A 89 -3.35 -26.42 29.50
CA ALA A 89 -1.96 -26.74 29.81
C ALA A 89 -1.18 -25.48 30.21
N LEU A 90 -0.15 -25.68 31.02
CA LEU A 90 0.80 -24.62 31.43
C LEU A 90 2.15 -24.94 30.81
N PHE A 91 2.80 -23.94 30.21
CA PHE A 91 4.18 -24.02 29.78
C PHE A 91 4.88 -22.65 29.92
N SER A 92 6.14 -22.60 29.59
CA SER A 92 6.93 -21.37 29.72
C SER A 92 7.46 -20.89 28.37
N ILE A 93 7.54 -19.57 28.20
CA ILE A 93 8.21 -18.91 27.09
C ILE A 93 9.44 -18.21 27.62
N THR A 94 10.61 -18.47 27.05
CA THR A 94 11.89 -17.87 27.48
C THR A 94 12.51 -17.02 26.37
N THR A 95 13.24 -15.97 26.78
CA THR A 95 14.08 -15.17 25.88
C THR A 95 15.48 -15.74 25.71
N ASN A 96 15.85 -16.76 26.52
CA ASN A 96 17.10 -17.47 26.37
C ASN A 96 17.07 -18.37 25.13
N ALA A 97 18.21 -18.46 24.43
CA ALA A 97 18.32 -19.34 23.28
C ALA A 97 18.27 -20.81 23.77
N ILE A 98 17.35 -21.58 23.18
CA ILE A 98 17.26 -23.02 23.31
C ILE A 98 17.32 -23.65 21.92
N GLU A 99 17.92 -24.82 21.80
CA GLU A 99 18.07 -25.51 20.50
C GLU A 99 16.72 -25.91 19.91
N LEU A 100 15.90 -26.61 20.71
CA LEU A 100 14.56 -27.06 20.33
C LEU A 100 13.60 -26.91 21.52
N GLY A 101 12.52 -26.18 21.34
CA GLY A 101 11.42 -26.09 22.30
C GLY A 101 10.54 -27.34 22.27
N ASP A 102 9.78 -27.50 23.38
CA ASP A 102 8.79 -28.59 23.51
C ASP A 102 7.51 -28.08 24.20
N SER A 103 6.66 -28.98 24.68
CA SER A 103 5.41 -28.64 25.36
C SER A 103 5.57 -27.94 26.72
N ASN A 104 6.78 -27.89 27.27
CA ASN A 104 7.07 -27.28 28.59
C ASN A 104 7.78 -25.93 28.46
N LEU A 105 8.65 -25.77 27.45
CA LEU A 105 9.47 -24.58 27.25
C LEU A 105 9.69 -24.30 25.77
N VAL A 106 9.42 -23.06 25.34
CA VAL A 106 9.74 -22.56 24.00
C VAL A 106 10.49 -21.24 24.09
N SER A 107 11.35 -20.94 23.13
CA SER A 107 12.03 -19.64 23.06
C SER A 107 11.27 -18.65 22.19
N ILE A 108 11.54 -17.36 22.42
CA ILE A 108 11.02 -16.24 21.65
C ILE A 108 12.17 -15.28 21.29
N ASN A 109 12.12 -14.68 20.09
CA ASN A 109 13.17 -13.77 19.61
C ASN A 109 13.10 -12.34 20.19
N TYR A 110 12.11 -12.06 21.04
CA TYR A 110 11.91 -10.74 21.65
C TYR A 110 12.48 -10.67 23.06
N LYS A 111 13.63 -9.98 23.24
CA LYS A 111 14.37 -9.94 24.51
C LYS A 111 13.61 -9.25 25.65
N ASP A 112 12.87 -8.20 25.36
CA ASP A 112 12.11 -7.46 26.37
C ASP A 112 10.70 -8.03 26.60
N PHE A 113 10.36 -9.17 25.99
CA PHE A 113 9.07 -9.84 26.17
C PHE A 113 8.66 -10.00 27.62
N PRO A 114 9.51 -10.52 28.56
CA PRO A 114 9.12 -10.67 29.96
C PRO A 114 8.90 -9.34 30.68
N LYS A 115 9.55 -8.25 30.24
CA LYS A 115 9.40 -6.92 30.84
C LYS A 115 8.10 -6.25 30.40
N ASP A 116 7.79 -6.35 29.09
CA ASP A 116 6.68 -5.63 28.48
C ASP A 116 5.32 -6.25 28.81
N VAL A 117 5.26 -7.59 28.93
CA VAL A 117 4.01 -8.29 29.17
C VAL A 117 3.54 -8.26 30.63
N SER A 118 2.24 -8.37 30.85
CA SER A 118 1.60 -8.40 32.16
C SER A 118 0.65 -9.59 32.32
N LYS A 119 0.41 -10.00 33.57
CA LYS A 119 -0.53 -11.09 33.88
C LYS A 119 -1.91 -10.79 33.32
N GLY A 120 -2.54 -11.79 32.70
CA GLY A 120 -3.86 -11.72 32.11
C GLY A 120 -3.87 -11.26 30.64
N GLU A 121 -2.73 -10.75 30.11
CA GLU A 121 -2.63 -10.42 28.68
C GLU A 121 -2.58 -11.67 27.81
N LYS A 122 -3.03 -11.55 26.57
CA LYS A 122 -3.06 -12.63 25.59
C LYS A 122 -1.80 -12.65 24.74
N VAL A 123 -1.35 -13.85 24.39
CA VAL A 123 -0.31 -14.12 23.41
C VAL A 123 -0.91 -14.97 22.31
N LEU A 124 -0.91 -14.46 21.09
CA LEU A 124 -1.43 -15.17 19.92
C LEU A 124 -0.26 -15.75 19.14
N VAL A 125 -0.35 -17.02 18.77
CA VAL A 125 0.70 -17.73 18.00
C VAL A 125 0.11 -18.32 16.73
N ASP A 126 0.89 -18.31 15.64
CA ASP A 126 0.49 -18.82 14.31
C ASP A 126 -0.85 -18.21 13.84
N ASP A 127 -0.89 -16.85 13.78
CA ASP A 127 -2.04 -16.07 13.33
C ASP A 127 -3.32 -16.36 14.18
N GLY A 128 -3.13 -16.50 15.50
CA GLY A 128 -4.22 -16.71 16.45
C GLY A 128 -4.76 -18.15 16.52
N LYS A 129 -4.16 -19.11 15.80
CA LYS A 129 -4.54 -20.54 15.90
C LYS A 129 -4.29 -21.11 17.29
N ILE A 130 -3.30 -20.59 18.00
CA ILE A 130 -3.03 -20.89 19.40
C ILE A 130 -3.15 -19.60 20.19
N ILE A 131 -3.92 -19.65 21.27
CA ILE A 131 -4.19 -18.52 22.16
C ILE A 131 -3.69 -18.88 23.56
N LEU A 132 -2.79 -18.06 24.09
CA LEU A 132 -2.21 -18.19 25.40
C LEU A 132 -2.61 -17.00 26.28
N GLU A 133 -2.69 -17.20 27.58
CA GLU A 133 -2.87 -16.19 28.62
C GLU A 133 -1.63 -16.15 29.52
N ILE A 134 -1.12 -14.98 29.80
CA ILE A 134 0.03 -14.80 30.69
C ILE A 134 -0.40 -14.98 32.13
N ILE A 135 0.22 -15.93 32.81
CA ILE A 135 -0.03 -16.23 34.26
C ILE A 135 0.95 -15.50 35.14
N GLU A 136 2.22 -15.51 34.74
CA GLU A 136 3.31 -14.95 35.54
C GLU A 136 4.49 -14.56 34.64
N THR A 137 5.21 -13.51 35.02
CA THR A 137 6.49 -13.12 34.42
C THR A 137 7.50 -12.83 35.53
N ASN A 138 8.75 -13.29 35.35
CA ASN A 138 9.86 -12.92 36.23
C ASN A 138 10.52 -11.58 35.89
N LYS A 139 9.98 -10.88 34.86
CA LYS A 139 10.49 -9.60 34.33
C LYS A 139 11.95 -9.64 33.86
N LYS A 140 12.54 -10.83 33.69
CA LYS A 140 13.91 -11.04 33.21
C LYS A 140 13.96 -11.81 31.91
N ASP A 141 13.64 -13.09 31.94
CA ASP A 141 13.83 -13.99 30.81
C ASP A 141 12.77 -15.08 30.67
N LEU A 142 11.78 -15.18 31.57
CA LEU A 142 10.81 -16.26 31.60
C LEU A 142 9.38 -15.73 31.84
N VAL A 143 8.46 -16.24 31.05
CA VAL A 143 7.02 -15.97 31.16
C VAL A 143 6.27 -17.30 31.19
N LYS A 144 5.45 -17.53 32.23
CA LYS A 144 4.55 -18.67 32.28
C LYS A 144 3.21 -18.33 31.65
N VAL A 145 2.74 -19.21 30.79
CA VAL A 145 1.49 -19.06 30.05
C VAL A 145 0.58 -20.23 30.26
N LYS A 146 -0.73 -19.98 30.16
CA LYS A 146 -1.80 -20.98 30.13
C LYS A 146 -2.38 -21.02 28.73
N VAL A 147 -2.58 -22.20 28.20
CA VAL A 147 -3.20 -22.40 26.91
C VAL A 147 -4.71 -22.18 27.05
N VAL A 148 -5.23 -21.16 26.35
CA VAL A 148 -6.67 -20.88 26.22
C VAL A 148 -7.24 -21.69 25.06
N GLN A 149 -6.54 -21.64 23.89
CA GLN A 149 -6.83 -22.43 22.71
C GLN A 149 -5.55 -23.13 22.27
N GLY A 150 -5.56 -24.44 22.28
CA GLY A 150 -4.41 -25.30 21.95
C GLY A 150 -4.28 -25.60 20.47
N GLY A 151 -3.17 -26.25 20.13
CA GLY A 151 -2.86 -26.66 18.77
C GLY A 151 -1.43 -27.14 18.63
N VAL A 152 -1.01 -27.38 17.37
CA VAL A 152 0.36 -27.83 17.04
C VAL A 152 1.29 -26.62 17.06
N LEU A 153 2.26 -26.61 17.96
CA LEU A 153 3.35 -25.63 17.96
C LEU A 153 4.32 -25.92 16.82
N LYS A 154 4.63 -24.88 16.05
CA LYS A 154 5.56 -24.97 14.91
C LYS A 154 6.69 -23.99 15.06
N SER A 155 7.87 -24.35 14.54
CA SER A 155 9.07 -23.50 14.54
C SER A 155 8.84 -22.16 13.84
N LYS A 156 9.42 -21.10 14.40
CA LYS A 156 9.50 -19.74 13.79
C LYS A 156 8.14 -19.08 13.49
N LYS A 157 7.06 -19.54 14.12
CA LYS A 157 5.74 -18.93 13.96
C LYS A 157 5.64 -17.55 14.58
N GLY A 158 4.86 -16.68 13.94
CA GLY A 158 4.58 -15.33 14.40
C GLY A 158 3.91 -15.32 15.77
N VAL A 159 4.25 -14.32 16.56
CA VAL A 159 3.67 -14.05 17.87
C VAL A 159 3.10 -12.64 17.87
N ASN A 160 1.81 -12.49 18.20
CA ASN A 160 1.14 -11.21 18.36
C ASN A 160 0.79 -10.98 19.83
N LEU A 161 0.88 -9.73 20.24
CA LEU A 161 0.67 -9.28 21.63
C LEU A 161 -0.33 -8.12 21.61
N PRO A 162 -1.65 -8.41 21.48
CA PRO A 162 -2.67 -7.39 21.18
C PRO A 162 -2.84 -6.34 22.28
N ASN A 163 -2.58 -6.70 23.53
CA ASN A 163 -2.79 -5.83 24.68
C ASN A 163 -1.48 -5.26 25.26
N THR A 164 -0.34 -5.57 24.63
CA THR A 164 0.98 -5.24 25.16
C THR A 164 1.60 -4.07 24.42
N LYS A 165 2.01 -3.04 25.15
CA LYS A 165 2.80 -1.94 24.60
C LYS A 165 4.26 -2.41 24.44
N LEU A 166 4.68 -2.54 23.18
CA LEU A 166 6.01 -3.05 22.83
C LEU A 166 7.07 -1.95 22.91
N SER A 167 8.22 -2.28 23.48
CA SER A 167 9.42 -1.41 23.52
C SER A 167 10.26 -1.48 22.25
N LEU A 168 9.90 -2.36 21.27
CA LEU A 168 10.62 -2.51 20.01
C LEU A 168 10.50 -1.27 19.13
N PRO A 169 11.59 -0.83 18.45
CA PRO A 169 11.50 0.20 17.43
C PRO A 169 10.71 -0.31 16.22
N ALA A 170 9.97 0.56 15.52
CA ALA A 170 9.28 0.19 14.30
C ALA A 170 10.26 -0.12 13.17
N LEU A 171 11.42 0.55 13.14
CA LEU A 171 12.46 0.37 12.13
C LEU A 171 13.63 -0.46 12.72
N THR A 172 13.72 -1.72 12.34
CA THR A 172 14.80 -2.63 12.76
C THR A 172 16.08 -2.39 11.95
N GLU A 173 17.22 -2.94 12.38
CA GLU A 173 18.48 -2.87 11.61
C GLU A 173 18.35 -3.55 10.24
N LYS A 174 17.57 -4.64 10.16
CA LYS A 174 17.23 -5.26 8.88
C LYS A 174 16.45 -4.30 7.99
N ASP A 175 15.44 -3.63 8.53
CA ASP A 175 14.62 -2.67 7.77
C ASP A 175 15.46 -1.48 7.28
N LYS A 176 16.45 -1.02 8.05
CA LYS A 176 17.40 0.01 7.61
C LYS A 176 18.22 -0.48 6.41
N SER A 177 18.72 -1.71 6.47
CA SER A 177 19.45 -2.33 5.35
C SER A 177 18.57 -2.47 4.11
N ASP A 178 17.34 -2.96 4.28
CA ASP A 178 16.35 -3.13 3.19
C ASP A 178 15.93 -1.78 2.58
N ALA A 179 15.74 -0.75 3.40
CA ALA A 179 15.44 0.60 2.94
C ALA A 179 16.60 1.20 2.13
N LEU A 180 17.84 1.03 2.58
CA LEU A 180 19.03 1.47 1.84
C LEU A 180 19.17 0.73 0.50
N PHE A 181 18.88 -0.57 0.48
CA PHE A 181 18.82 -1.35 -0.75
C PHE A 181 17.74 -0.81 -1.71
N ALA A 182 16.54 -0.54 -1.21
CA ALA A 182 15.44 0.00 -2.00
C ALA A 182 15.76 1.38 -2.57
N ILE A 183 16.39 2.28 -1.78
CA ILE A 183 16.86 3.59 -2.22
C ILE A 183 17.84 3.44 -3.38
N LYS A 184 18.86 2.58 -3.23
CA LYS A 184 19.89 2.32 -4.24
C LYS A 184 19.33 1.75 -5.55
N ASN A 185 18.28 0.95 -5.48
CA ASN A 185 17.64 0.29 -6.62
C ASN A 185 16.40 1.05 -7.15
N ASN A 186 16.25 2.34 -6.80
CA ASN A 186 15.21 3.22 -7.31
C ASN A 186 13.78 2.68 -7.12
N PHE A 187 13.46 2.21 -5.94
CA PHE A 187 12.07 1.92 -5.56
C PHE A 187 11.25 3.21 -5.55
N ASP A 188 9.97 3.10 -5.90
CA ASP A 188 9.07 4.25 -6.00
C ASP A 188 8.41 4.59 -4.68
N TRP A 189 8.16 3.57 -3.82
CA TRP A 189 7.49 3.67 -2.54
C TRP A 189 8.14 2.76 -1.50
N LEU A 190 8.07 3.15 -0.23
CA LEU A 190 8.36 2.29 0.91
C LEU A 190 7.15 2.17 1.82
N ALA A 191 6.81 0.95 2.26
CA ALA A 191 5.81 0.71 3.29
C ALA A 191 6.50 0.34 4.61
N LEU A 192 6.11 0.99 5.69
CA LEU A 192 6.63 0.76 7.03
C LEU A 192 5.62 -0.06 7.84
N SER A 193 6.01 -1.24 8.29
CA SER A 193 5.19 -2.14 9.09
C SER A 193 5.16 -1.73 10.58
N PHE A 194 4.11 -2.10 11.26
CA PHE A 194 3.90 -1.90 12.70
C PHE A 194 4.07 -0.46 13.18
N VAL A 195 3.64 0.50 12.36
CA VAL A 195 3.61 1.91 12.73
C VAL A 195 2.67 2.12 13.92
N ARG A 196 3.11 2.87 14.94
CA ARG A 196 2.32 3.20 16.14
C ARG A 196 2.15 4.71 16.30
N SER A 197 3.11 5.48 15.78
CA SER A 197 3.14 6.92 15.92
C SER A 197 3.76 7.61 14.70
N LYS A 198 3.65 8.95 14.65
CA LYS A 198 4.32 9.76 13.61
C LYS A 198 5.85 9.67 13.68
N GLU A 199 6.40 9.45 14.88
CA GLU A 199 7.85 9.35 15.12
C GLU A 199 8.44 8.17 14.36
N ASP A 200 7.72 7.05 14.26
CA ASP A 200 8.13 5.87 13.49
C ASP A 200 8.29 6.22 11.99
N VAL A 201 7.33 6.98 11.45
CA VAL A 201 7.38 7.46 10.05
C VAL A 201 8.53 8.45 9.84
N CYS A 202 8.70 9.40 10.77
CA CYS A 202 9.78 10.39 10.70
C CYS A 202 11.18 9.77 10.81
N GLU A 203 11.34 8.61 11.48
CA GLU A 203 12.61 7.89 11.51
C GLU A 203 12.98 7.36 10.11
N LEU A 204 12.04 6.73 9.41
CA LEU A 204 12.26 6.27 8.03
C LEU A 204 12.48 7.46 7.07
N GLU A 205 11.72 8.55 7.22
CA GLU A 205 11.89 9.75 6.38
C GLU A 205 13.31 10.34 6.54
N ARG A 206 13.84 10.40 7.77
CA ARG A 206 15.22 10.82 8.03
C ARG A 206 16.24 9.90 7.35
N LEU A 207 16.06 8.59 7.43
CA LEU A 207 16.94 7.62 6.76
C LEU A 207 16.93 7.84 5.23
N ILE A 208 15.76 8.04 4.63
CA ILE A 208 15.61 8.32 3.20
C ILE A 208 16.33 9.64 2.83
N SER A 209 16.07 10.71 3.57
CA SER A 209 16.62 12.03 3.27
C SER A 209 18.14 12.11 3.39
N GLN A 210 18.74 11.31 4.27
CA GLN A 210 20.19 11.20 4.42
C GLN A 210 20.86 10.41 3.29
N ASN A 211 20.13 9.51 2.62
CA ASN A 211 20.69 8.57 1.64
C ASN A 211 20.14 8.75 0.22
N SER A 212 19.22 9.68 0.00
CA SER A 212 18.62 9.96 -1.31
C SER A 212 18.50 11.46 -1.55
N LYS A 213 18.83 11.90 -2.77
CA LYS A 213 18.58 13.27 -3.25
C LYS A 213 17.09 13.50 -3.59
N HIS A 214 16.31 12.44 -3.59
CA HIS A 214 14.91 12.46 -4.01
C HIS A 214 14.02 11.91 -2.91
N LYS A 215 12.82 12.46 -2.79
CA LYS A 215 11.80 11.90 -1.90
C LYS A 215 11.36 10.52 -2.41
N ILE A 216 11.34 9.53 -1.53
CA ILE A 216 10.63 8.27 -1.70
C ILE A 216 9.44 8.35 -0.74
N PRO A 217 8.21 8.36 -1.24
CA PRO A 217 7.03 8.47 -0.39
C PRO A 217 6.83 7.21 0.46
N ILE A 218 6.27 7.42 1.67
CA ILE A 218 6.11 6.39 2.70
C ILE A 218 4.63 6.04 2.88
N ILE A 219 4.32 4.75 2.81
CA ILE A 219 3.03 4.18 3.20
C ILE A 219 3.15 3.68 4.65
N ALA A 220 2.36 4.24 5.55
CA ALA A 220 2.26 3.73 6.92
C ALA A 220 1.26 2.55 6.96
N LYS A 221 1.72 1.38 7.42
CA LYS A 221 0.86 0.20 7.60
C LYS A 221 0.20 0.25 8.97
N ILE A 222 -1.12 0.23 8.97
CA ILE A 222 -1.93 0.28 10.19
C ILE A 222 -2.28 -1.14 10.59
N GLU A 223 -1.53 -1.63 11.57
CA GLU A 223 -1.52 -3.02 12.06
C GLU A 223 -1.72 -3.11 13.58
N LYS A 224 -1.66 -1.97 14.29
CA LYS A 224 -1.70 -1.89 15.75
C LYS A 224 -2.82 -0.96 16.24
N PRO A 225 -3.42 -1.23 17.42
CA PRO A 225 -4.44 -0.37 18.01
C PRO A 225 -3.95 1.05 18.26
N GLU A 226 -2.68 1.22 18.66
CA GLU A 226 -2.06 2.52 18.90
C GLU A 226 -2.01 3.37 17.64
N ALA A 227 -1.82 2.74 16.46
CA ALA A 227 -1.84 3.45 15.18
C ALA A 227 -3.21 4.03 14.88
N ILE A 228 -4.29 3.34 15.27
CA ILE A 228 -5.67 3.84 15.10
C ILE A 228 -5.91 5.06 15.99
N LEU A 229 -5.41 5.05 17.22
CA LEU A 229 -5.51 6.18 18.16
C LEU A 229 -4.72 7.40 17.65
N ASN A 230 -3.55 7.16 17.05
CA ASN A 230 -2.65 8.20 16.56
C ASN A 230 -2.82 8.50 15.06
N LEU A 231 -3.92 8.06 14.45
CA LEU A 231 -4.11 8.02 13.00
C LEU A 231 -3.94 9.39 12.33
N ASP A 232 -4.42 10.47 12.93
CA ASP A 232 -4.31 11.82 12.35
C ASP A 232 -2.85 12.31 12.33
N ALA A 233 -2.09 12.02 13.38
CA ALA A 233 -0.66 12.37 13.44
C ALA A 233 0.16 11.54 12.44
N ILE A 234 -0.15 10.24 12.31
CA ILE A 234 0.46 9.34 11.33
C ILE A 234 0.13 9.80 9.91
N LEU A 235 -1.14 10.10 9.63
CA LEU A 235 -1.58 10.65 8.34
C LEU A 235 -0.87 11.96 8.00
N HIS A 236 -0.57 12.80 9.00
CA HIS A 236 0.18 14.03 8.73
C HIS A 236 1.61 13.73 8.26
N ALA A 237 2.29 12.77 8.87
CA ALA A 237 3.68 12.42 8.58
C ALA A 237 3.86 11.54 7.33
N ALA A 238 3.03 10.50 7.16
CA ALA A 238 3.11 9.57 6.04
C ALA A 238 2.56 10.16 4.74
N ASP A 239 2.95 9.60 3.58
CA ASP A 239 2.42 9.99 2.27
C ASP A 239 1.18 9.17 1.86
N GLY A 240 0.90 8.06 2.53
CA GLY A 240 -0.29 7.25 2.34
C GLY A 240 -0.45 6.22 3.45
N LEU A 241 -1.55 5.47 3.43
CA LEU A 241 -1.85 4.42 4.40
C LEU A 241 -2.02 3.06 3.71
N MET A 242 -1.77 1.99 4.48
CA MET A 242 -2.19 0.64 4.15
C MET A 242 -2.96 0.04 5.32
N VAL A 243 -4.17 -0.41 5.08
CA VAL A 243 -4.94 -1.20 6.02
C VAL A 243 -4.51 -2.66 5.86
N ALA A 244 -3.64 -3.13 6.72
CA ALA A 244 -3.14 -4.51 6.73
C ALA A 244 -4.05 -5.37 7.62
N ARG A 245 -5.19 -5.79 7.06
CA ARG A 245 -6.30 -6.42 7.80
C ARG A 245 -5.90 -7.72 8.50
N GLY A 246 -5.00 -8.49 7.90
CA GLY A 246 -4.51 -9.74 8.49
C GLY A 246 -3.83 -9.52 9.84
N ASP A 247 -2.86 -8.61 9.91
CA ASP A 247 -2.15 -8.30 11.16
C ASP A 247 -3.06 -7.50 12.11
N LEU A 248 -3.83 -6.53 11.60
CA LEU A 248 -4.74 -5.73 12.42
C LEU A 248 -5.82 -6.59 13.10
N GLY A 249 -6.38 -7.59 12.42
CA GLY A 249 -7.40 -8.49 12.96
C GLY A 249 -6.89 -9.44 14.04
N LEU A 250 -5.55 -9.53 14.24
CA LEU A 250 -4.94 -10.22 15.37
C LEU A 250 -4.76 -9.30 16.59
N GLU A 251 -4.84 -8.00 16.38
CA GLU A 251 -4.54 -6.98 17.40
C GLU A 251 -5.82 -6.29 17.94
N ILE A 252 -6.92 -6.34 17.18
CA ILE A 252 -8.25 -5.84 17.60
C ILE A 252 -9.31 -6.92 17.37
N PRO A 253 -10.52 -6.82 17.97
CA PRO A 253 -11.62 -7.72 17.66
C PRO A 253 -11.94 -7.75 16.17
N ALA A 254 -12.10 -8.94 15.61
CA ALA A 254 -12.28 -9.13 14.16
C ALA A 254 -13.49 -8.37 13.60
N GLU A 255 -14.56 -8.27 14.39
CA GLU A 255 -15.80 -7.53 14.07
C GLU A 255 -15.59 -6.01 13.99
N GLU A 256 -14.53 -5.47 14.59
CA GLU A 256 -14.20 -4.04 14.50
C GLU A 256 -13.40 -3.70 13.22
N VAL A 257 -12.70 -4.65 12.62
CA VAL A 257 -11.82 -4.41 11.47
C VAL A 257 -12.54 -3.69 10.32
N PRO A 258 -13.76 -4.09 9.89
CA PRO A 258 -14.46 -3.38 8.81
C PRO A 258 -14.79 -1.92 9.15
N LEU A 259 -15.15 -1.63 10.42
CA LEU A 259 -15.45 -0.27 10.86
C LEU A 259 -14.19 0.60 10.88
N LYS A 260 -13.07 0.04 11.38
CA LYS A 260 -11.77 0.73 11.38
C LYS A 260 -11.26 0.96 9.95
N GLN A 261 -11.45 0.00 9.03
CA GLN A 261 -11.14 0.18 7.61
C GLN A 261 -11.88 1.40 7.04
N LYS A 262 -13.20 1.48 7.21
CA LYS A 262 -14.01 2.62 6.73
C LYS A 262 -13.57 3.95 7.34
N LEU A 263 -13.26 3.96 8.64
CA LEU A 263 -12.71 5.14 9.33
C LEU A 263 -11.39 5.59 8.69
N MET A 264 -10.45 4.65 8.46
CA MET A 264 -9.16 4.95 7.85
C MET A 264 -9.30 5.45 6.41
N VAL A 265 -10.16 4.84 5.60
CA VAL A 265 -10.46 5.30 4.24
C VAL A 265 -10.98 6.73 4.27
N ASN A 266 -11.96 7.04 5.11
CA ASN A 266 -12.52 8.38 5.22
C ASN A 266 -11.49 9.42 5.66
N LYS A 267 -10.63 9.10 6.64
CA LYS A 267 -9.58 10.00 7.12
C LYS A 267 -8.49 10.21 6.05
N ALA A 268 -8.05 9.16 5.36
CA ALA A 268 -7.07 9.26 4.27
C ALA A 268 -7.60 10.14 3.13
N LYS A 269 -8.85 9.96 2.73
CA LYS A 269 -9.52 10.79 1.72
C LYS A 269 -9.58 12.27 2.13
N LYS A 270 -9.98 12.57 3.39
CA LYS A 270 -9.97 13.94 3.92
C LYS A 270 -8.57 14.54 3.92
N ALA A 271 -7.55 13.75 4.25
CA ALA A 271 -6.14 14.16 4.23
C ALA A 271 -5.55 14.23 2.81
N ARG A 272 -6.30 13.85 1.75
CA ARG A 272 -5.83 13.80 0.36
C ARG A 272 -4.65 12.86 0.15
N LYS A 273 -4.62 11.73 0.86
CA LYS A 273 -3.56 10.73 0.80
C LYS A 273 -4.09 9.40 0.33
N PRO A 274 -3.35 8.67 -0.52
CA PRO A 274 -3.78 7.37 -1.02
C PRO A 274 -3.89 6.37 0.12
N ILE A 275 -4.84 5.45 -0.03
CA ILE A 275 -5.06 4.34 0.89
C ILE A 275 -5.14 3.02 0.14
N ILE A 276 -4.43 2.03 0.66
CA ILE A 276 -4.34 0.68 0.13
C ILE A 276 -5.12 -0.25 1.06
N ILE A 277 -6.02 -1.05 0.51
CA ILE A 277 -6.66 -2.16 1.26
C ILE A 277 -5.89 -3.44 0.94
N ALA A 278 -5.41 -4.11 1.98
CA ALA A 278 -4.48 -5.21 1.87
C ALA A 278 -4.93 -6.44 2.66
N THR A 279 -4.43 -7.60 2.22
CA THR A 279 -4.64 -8.95 2.78
C THR A 279 -6.06 -9.48 2.63
N GLN A 280 -6.17 -10.79 2.43
CA GLN A 280 -7.45 -11.53 2.32
C GLN A 280 -8.41 -10.93 1.27
N MET A 281 -7.87 -10.42 0.14
CA MET A 281 -8.69 -9.84 -0.92
C MET A 281 -9.32 -10.91 -1.80
N MET A 282 -8.49 -11.86 -2.27
CA MET A 282 -8.88 -12.97 -3.15
C MET A 282 -8.15 -14.25 -2.72
N GLU A 283 -8.03 -14.49 -1.42
CA GLU A 283 -7.18 -15.51 -0.80
C GLU A 283 -7.52 -16.93 -1.29
N SER A 284 -8.81 -17.23 -1.53
CA SER A 284 -9.22 -18.53 -2.08
C SER A 284 -8.59 -18.80 -3.46
N MET A 285 -8.25 -17.76 -4.23
CA MET A 285 -7.60 -17.89 -5.53
C MET A 285 -6.11 -18.27 -5.46
N ILE A 286 -5.54 -18.41 -4.27
CA ILE A 286 -4.23 -19.06 -4.13
C ILE A 286 -4.28 -20.47 -4.72
N ASP A 287 -5.34 -21.22 -4.45
CA ASP A 287 -5.53 -22.60 -4.86
C ASP A 287 -6.72 -22.83 -5.81
N SER A 288 -7.66 -21.89 -5.89
CA SER A 288 -8.88 -21.94 -6.70
C SER A 288 -8.82 -20.99 -7.90
N LEU A 289 -9.36 -21.41 -9.04
CA LEU A 289 -9.48 -20.54 -10.22
C LEU A 289 -10.54 -19.45 -10.08
N THR A 290 -11.47 -19.61 -9.15
CA THR A 290 -12.57 -18.68 -8.91
C THR A 290 -12.60 -18.23 -7.46
N PRO A 291 -12.88 -16.94 -7.18
CA PRO A 291 -13.00 -16.44 -5.83
C PRO A 291 -14.30 -16.88 -5.16
N SER A 292 -14.34 -16.79 -3.84
CA SER A 292 -15.58 -16.89 -3.09
C SER A 292 -16.45 -15.63 -3.31
N ARG A 293 -17.76 -15.76 -3.11
CA ARG A 293 -18.68 -14.60 -3.19
C ARG A 293 -18.39 -13.54 -2.13
N ALA A 294 -17.88 -13.94 -0.98
CA ALA A 294 -17.49 -13.02 0.09
C ALA A 294 -16.31 -12.14 -0.33
N GLU A 295 -15.30 -12.71 -1.00
CA GLU A 295 -14.14 -11.97 -1.52
C GLU A 295 -14.54 -10.99 -2.63
N VAL A 296 -15.40 -11.41 -3.56
CA VAL A 296 -15.96 -10.50 -4.58
C VAL A 296 -16.64 -9.31 -3.94
N ASN A 297 -17.46 -9.55 -2.90
CA ASN A 297 -18.14 -8.49 -2.16
C ASN A 297 -17.16 -7.60 -1.39
N ASP A 298 -16.12 -8.16 -0.80
CA ASP A 298 -15.10 -7.40 -0.06
C ASP A 298 -14.29 -6.47 -0.97
N VAL A 299 -13.82 -6.97 -2.13
CA VAL A 299 -13.16 -6.13 -3.14
C VAL A 299 -14.08 -5.01 -3.61
N ALA A 300 -15.34 -5.33 -3.94
CA ALA A 300 -16.31 -4.35 -4.39
C ALA A 300 -16.55 -3.27 -3.33
N ASN A 301 -16.74 -3.65 -2.05
CA ASN A 301 -16.90 -2.70 -0.94
C ASN A 301 -15.67 -1.82 -0.75
N SER A 302 -14.46 -2.38 -0.84
CA SER A 302 -13.22 -1.61 -0.72
C SER A 302 -13.12 -0.52 -1.80
N VAL A 303 -13.52 -0.84 -3.03
CA VAL A 303 -13.56 0.13 -4.15
C VAL A 303 -14.66 1.18 -3.92
N MET A 304 -15.88 0.76 -3.52
CA MET A 304 -17.00 1.68 -3.22
C MET A 304 -16.67 2.64 -2.09
N ASP A 305 -15.96 2.19 -1.04
CA ASP A 305 -15.49 3.03 0.06
C ASP A 305 -14.49 4.10 -0.40
N GLY A 306 -13.86 3.89 -1.55
CA GLY A 306 -12.92 4.81 -2.18
C GLY A 306 -11.45 4.48 -1.90
N ALA A 307 -11.08 3.22 -1.83
CA ALA A 307 -9.67 2.81 -1.85
C ALA A 307 -8.95 3.29 -3.11
N ASP A 308 -7.68 3.70 -2.98
CA ASP A 308 -6.85 4.03 -4.13
C ASP A 308 -6.30 2.77 -4.80
N ALA A 309 -6.00 1.77 -3.99
CA ALA A 309 -5.48 0.50 -4.47
C ALA A 309 -5.97 -0.67 -3.62
N VAL A 310 -6.03 -1.83 -4.24
CA VAL A 310 -6.20 -3.13 -3.58
C VAL A 310 -4.94 -3.97 -3.78
N MET A 311 -4.51 -4.68 -2.74
CA MET A 311 -3.27 -5.42 -2.75
C MET A 311 -3.52 -6.92 -2.63
N LEU A 312 -2.93 -7.67 -3.56
CA LEU A 312 -2.84 -9.13 -3.56
C LEU A 312 -1.52 -9.57 -2.94
N SER A 313 -1.55 -10.57 -2.10
CA SER A 313 -0.41 -11.10 -1.33
C SER A 313 -0.02 -12.50 -1.81
N GLY A 314 -0.51 -13.54 -1.16
CA GLY A 314 -0.29 -14.95 -1.51
C GLY A 314 -0.77 -15.29 -2.91
N GLU A 315 -1.88 -14.67 -3.33
CA GLU A 315 -2.56 -14.90 -4.60
C GLU A 315 -1.63 -14.72 -5.81
N THR A 316 -0.72 -13.75 -5.76
CA THR A 316 0.24 -13.47 -6.84
C THR A 316 1.65 -13.93 -6.53
N SER A 317 2.03 -14.12 -5.24
CA SER A 317 3.40 -14.49 -4.88
C SER A 317 3.64 -16.00 -4.92
N VAL A 318 2.69 -16.82 -4.49
CA VAL A 318 2.79 -18.28 -4.39
C VAL A 318 1.57 -19.00 -4.98
N GLY A 319 0.51 -18.27 -5.34
CA GLY A 319 -0.73 -18.83 -5.87
C GLY A 319 -0.53 -19.51 -7.23
N LYS A 320 -1.41 -20.45 -7.54
CA LYS A 320 -1.38 -21.23 -8.79
C LYS A 320 -1.85 -20.43 -10.00
N TYR A 321 -2.62 -19.34 -9.78
CA TYR A 321 -3.34 -18.60 -10.82
C TYR A 321 -3.06 -17.08 -10.78
N PRO A 322 -1.79 -16.63 -10.81
CA PRO A 322 -1.44 -15.23 -10.61
C PRO A 322 -2.00 -14.28 -11.69
N VAL A 323 -2.20 -14.76 -12.92
CA VAL A 323 -2.76 -13.96 -14.01
C VAL A 323 -4.28 -13.86 -13.88
N GLU A 324 -4.94 -14.97 -13.62
CA GLU A 324 -6.40 -15.05 -13.53
C GLU A 324 -6.95 -14.23 -12.35
N VAL A 325 -6.19 -14.17 -11.24
CA VAL A 325 -6.59 -13.31 -10.10
C VAL A 325 -6.53 -11.83 -10.46
N ILE A 326 -5.52 -11.38 -11.22
CA ILE A 326 -5.46 -10.00 -11.73
C ILE A 326 -6.63 -9.69 -12.67
N GLN A 327 -6.96 -10.60 -13.58
CA GLN A 327 -8.09 -10.45 -14.49
C GLN A 327 -9.42 -10.38 -13.72
N THR A 328 -9.58 -11.22 -12.72
CA THR A 328 -10.81 -11.30 -11.92
C THR A 328 -11.01 -10.06 -11.08
N ILE A 329 -9.99 -9.62 -10.34
CA ILE A 329 -10.07 -8.40 -9.53
C ILE A 329 -10.27 -7.16 -10.42
N GLY A 330 -9.64 -7.13 -11.60
CA GLY A 330 -9.83 -6.07 -12.59
C GLY A 330 -11.28 -5.97 -13.09
N LYS A 331 -11.96 -7.11 -13.28
CA LYS A 331 -13.40 -7.13 -13.67
C LYS A 331 -14.29 -6.60 -12.54
N ILE A 332 -14.01 -6.97 -11.28
CA ILE A 332 -14.77 -6.49 -10.11
C ILE A 332 -14.61 -4.98 -9.99
N ILE A 333 -13.39 -4.48 -10.03
CA ILE A 333 -13.09 -3.03 -9.97
C ILE A 333 -13.85 -2.29 -11.06
N LYS A 334 -13.76 -2.75 -12.33
CA LYS A 334 -14.45 -2.12 -13.47
C LYS A 334 -15.98 -2.10 -13.30
N GLY A 335 -16.56 -3.19 -12.76
CA GLY A 335 -17.99 -3.27 -12.47
C GLY A 335 -18.43 -2.20 -11.48
N VAL A 336 -17.67 -2.00 -10.41
CA VAL A 336 -17.95 -0.97 -9.39
C VAL A 336 -17.74 0.44 -9.96
N GLU A 337 -16.66 0.67 -10.69
CA GLU A 337 -16.31 1.99 -11.25
C GLU A 337 -17.30 2.49 -12.29
N ASN A 338 -18.03 1.59 -12.92
CA ASN A 338 -19.12 1.93 -13.85
C ASN A 338 -20.46 2.24 -13.12
N SER A 339 -20.50 2.13 -11.81
CA SER A 339 -21.67 2.42 -10.98
C SER A 339 -21.54 3.77 -10.27
N PRO A 340 -22.65 4.41 -9.86
CA PRO A 340 -22.62 5.67 -9.11
C PRO A 340 -22.26 5.48 -7.62
N LEU A 341 -21.87 4.28 -7.19
CA LEU A 341 -21.71 3.94 -5.78
C LEU A 341 -20.33 4.30 -5.19
N ILE A 342 -19.41 4.83 -5.99
CA ILE A 342 -18.09 5.25 -5.47
C ILE A 342 -18.25 6.49 -4.59
N SER A 343 -17.73 6.38 -3.37
CA SER A 343 -17.72 7.50 -2.42
C SER A 343 -16.77 8.62 -2.88
N VAL A 344 -17.33 9.76 -3.26
CA VAL A 344 -16.59 10.97 -3.63
C VAL A 344 -16.47 11.90 -2.42
N PRO A 345 -15.30 12.51 -2.15
CA PRO A 345 -15.16 13.49 -1.07
C PRO A 345 -16.01 14.74 -1.34
N ASP A 346 -16.76 15.18 -0.34
CA ASP A 346 -17.62 16.37 -0.37
C ASP A 346 -17.03 17.61 0.32
N THR A 347 -15.82 17.47 0.88
CA THR A 347 -15.17 18.54 1.64
C THR A 347 -14.49 19.54 0.73
N LEU A 348 -14.77 20.83 0.92
CA LEU A 348 -14.11 21.92 0.19
C LEU A 348 -12.60 22.01 0.46
N PRO A 349 -11.80 22.57 -0.48
CA PRO A 349 -10.40 22.82 -0.25
C PRO A 349 -10.18 23.78 0.92
N GLU A 350 -9.12 23.54 1.72
CA GLU A 350 -8.71 24.49 2.78
C GLU A 350 -8.23 25.81 2.20
N ILE A 351 -8.89 26.90 2.60
CA ILE A 351 -8.62 28.27 2.13
C ILE A 351 -7.28 28.82 2.64
N HIS A 352 -6.83 28.40 3.83
CA HIS A 352 -5.62 28.93 4.48
C HIS A 352 -4.35 28.10 4.20
N SER A 353 -4.17 27.54 3.00
CA SER A 353 -2.99 26.74 2.65
C SER A 353 -2.02 27.49 1.75
N LYS A 354 -0.72 27.16 1.85
CA LYS A 354 0.33 27.74 0.98
C LYS A 354 0.10 27.53 -0.53
N ARG A 355 -0.80 26.62 -0.93
CA ARG A 355 -1.12 26.29 -2.33
C ARG A 355 -2.61 26.39 -2.62
N VAL A 356 -3.29 27.37 -2.01
CA VAL A 356 -4.75 27.54 -2.15
C VAL A 356 -5.20 27.68 -3.59
N ILE A 357 -4.46 28.42 -4.45
CA ILE A 357 -4.79 28.60 -5.86
C ILE A 357 -4.80 27.24 -6.57
N THR A 358 -3.72 26.46 -6.44
CA THR A 358 -3.64 25.13 -7.07
C THR A 358 -4.75 24.20 -6.58
N LYS A 359 -5.05 24.19 -5.27
CA LYS A 359 -6.14 23.39 -4.70
C LYS A 359 -7.49 23.78 -5.27
N ALA A 360 -7.76 25.10 -5.35
CA ALA A 360 -9.02 25.63 -5.90
C ALA A 360 -9.17 25.29 -7.37
N VAL A 361 -8.13 25.47 -8.19
CA VAL A 361 -8.13 25.16 -9.62
C VAL A 361 -8.35 23.67 -9.85
N CYS A 362 -7.65 22.78 -9.10
CA CYS A 362 -7.84 21.32 -9.22
C CYS A 362 -9.26 20.90 -8.82
N PHE A 363 -9.83 21.49 -7.76
CA PHE A 363 -11.20 21.20 -7.35
C PHE A 363 -12.21 21.60 -8.42
N GLN A 364 -12.10 22.83 -8.94
CA GLN A 364 -13.00 23.29 -10.00
C GLN A 364 -12.83 22.50 -11.29
N ALA A 365 -11.60 22.06 -11.63
CA ALA A 365 -11.38 21.19 -12.77
C ALA A 365 -12.16 19.87 -12.63
N CYS A 366 -12.20 19.27 -11.45
CA CYS A 366 -12.97 18.04 -11.20
C CYS A 366 -14.48 18.29 -11.32
N ASN A 367 -14.99 19.40 -10.76
CA ASN A 367 -16.41 19.76 -10.87
C ASN A 367 -16.83 20.00 -12.32
N ILE A 368 -16.07 20.84 -13.05
CA ILE A 368 -16.32 21.11 -14.46
C ILE A 368 -16.23 19.84 -15.31
N ALA A 369 -15.25 18.95 -15.03
CA ALA A 369 -15.13 17.67 -15.72
C ALA A 369 -16.38 16.81 -15.54
N ASN A 370 -16.94 16.76 -14.33
CA ASN A 370 -18.16 16.01 -14.07
C ASN A 370 -19.40 16.66 -14.73
N GLU A 371 -19.54 17.99 -14.66
CA GLU A 371 -20.66 18.73 -15.26
C GLU A 371 -20.68 18.61 -16.78
N LEU A 372 -19.51 18.70 -17.42
CA LEU A 372 -19.39 18.64 -18.88
C LEU A 372 -19.19 17.22 -19.41
N SER A 373 -19.14 16.21 -18.54
CA SER A 373 -18.77 14.83 -18.91
C SER A 373 -17.47 14.75 -19.72
N ALA A 374 -16.45 15.52 -19.28
CA ALA A 374 -15.16 15.56 -19.94
C ALA A 374 -14.47 14.19 -19.86
N SER A 375 -13.83 13.76 -20.98
CA SER A 375 -13.14 12.46 -21.06
C SER A 375 -11.87 12.43 -20.22
N ALA A 376 -11.15 13.55 -20.13
CA ALA A 376 -9.90 13.62 -19.35
C ALA A 376 -9.66 15.00 -18.70
N ILE A 377 -8.89 14.98 -17.61
CA ILE A 377 -8.21 16.14 -17.04
C ILE A 377 -6.71 15.95 -17.31
N CYS A 378 -6.16 16.77 -18.18
CA CYS A 378 -4.75 16.79 -18.54
C CYS A 378 -4.01 17.79 -17.64
N THR A 379 -2.98 17.35 -16.92
CA THR A 379 -2.20 18.23 -16.04
C THR A 379 -0.71 18.15 -16.33
N LEU A 380 -0.08 19.32 -16.44
CA LEU A 380 1.36 19.47 -16.54
C LEU A 380 1.95 19.66 -15.14
N THR A 381 2.88 18.80 -14.74
CA THR A 381 3.46 18.86 -13.40
C THR A 381 4.90 18.41 -13.37
N ASN A 382 5.72 19.01 -12.52
CA ASN A 382 7.11 18.58 -12.27
C ASN A 382 7.25 17.76 -10.98
N SER A 383 6.38 18.01 -9.98
CA SER A 383 6.42 17.35 -8.67
C SER A 383 5.32 16.32 -8.45
N GLY A 384 4.35 16.22 -9.36
CA GLY A 384 3.17 15.37 -9.20
C GLY A 384 2.07 15.94 -8.29
N TYR A 385 2.28 17.08 -7.64
CA TYR A 385 1.35 17.62 -6.64
C TYR A 385 -0.09 17.78 -7.16
N THR A 386 -0.26 18.27 -8.39
CA THR A 386 -1.58 18.41 -9.03
C THR A 386 -2.27 17.07 -9.24
N ALA A 387 -1.51 16.04 -9.63
CA ALA A 387 -2.05 14.69 -9.77
C ALA A 387 -2.62 14.16 -8.45
N TRP A 388 -1.92 14.38 -7.33
CA TRP A 388 -2.41 14.03 -5.99
C TRP A 388 -3.71 14.77 -5.67
N GLN A 389 -3.78 16.08 -5.94
CA GLN A 389 -4.97 16.87 -5.67
C GLN A 389 -6.16 16.38 -6.51
N ILE A 390 -6.00 16.24 -7.84
CA ILE A 390 -7.07 15.80 -8.73
C ILE A 390 -7.54 14.40 -8.37
N SER A 391 -6.61 13.44 -8.18
CA SER A 391 -6.93 12.06 -7.82
C SER A 391 -7.78 11.97 -6.55
N SER A 392 -7.48 12.81 -5.55
CA SER A 392 -8.21 12.80 -4.28
C SER A 392 -9.68 13.23 -4.39
N TRP A 393 -10.07 13.93 -5.46
CA TRP A 393 -11.44 14.36 -5.73
C TRP A 393 -12.27 13.33 -6.54
N ARG A 394 -11.65 12.23 -6.97
CA ARG A 394 -12.33 11.14 -7.69
C ARG A 394 -13.16 11.59 -8.90
N PRO A 395 -12.60 12.38 -9.85
CA PRO A 395 -13.37 12.81 -11.02
C PRO A 395 -13.82 11.61 -11.87
N SER A 396 -14.95 11.77 -12.58
CA SER A 396 -15.37 10.79 -13.58
C SER A 396 -14.40 10.71 -14.75
N ALA A 397 -13.76 11.84 -15.08
CA ALA A 397 -12.73 11.95 -16.12
C ALA A 397 -11.46 11.18 -15.78
N MET A 398 -10.74 10.70 -16.80
CA MET A 398 -9.38 10.15 -16.65
C MET A 398 -8.40 11.26 -16.27
N ILE A 399 -7.43 10.94 -15.41
CA ILE A 399 -6.39 11.90 -15.01
C ILE A 399 -5.12 11.61 -15.80
N LEU A 400 -4.80 12.45 -16.78
CA LEU A 400 -3.61 12.36 -17.62
C LEU A 400 -2.54 13.32 -17.11
N VAL A 401 -1.42 12.78 -16.67
CA VAL A 401 -0.32 13.55 -16.09
C VAL A 401 0.86 13.58 -17.06
N PHE A 402 1.20 14.76 -17.54
CA PHE A 402 2.33 15.01 -18.42
C PHE A 402 3.50 15.60 -17.64
N THR A 403 4.67 14.97 -17.71
CA THR A 403 5.83 15.40 -16.96
C THR A 403 7.16 15.01 -17.63
N SER A 404 8.16 15.88 -17.52
CA SER A 404 9.54 15.55 -17.89
C SER A 404 10.32 14.85 -16.76
N ASN A 405 9.73 14.76 -15.57
CA ASN A 405 10.35 14.10 -14.43
C ASN A 405 10.11 12.59 -14.48
N LYS A 406 11.05 11.85 -15.07
CA LYS A 406 10.98 10.39 -15.24
C LYS A 406 10.72 9.63 -13.93
N ARG A 407 11.18 10.19 -12.78
CA ARG A 407 11.04 9.53 -11.49
C ARG A 407 9.60 9.45 -11.01
N ILE A 408 8.81 10.52 -11.19
CA ILE A 408 7.43 10.53 -10.72
C ILE A 408 6.47 9.75 -11.61
N LEU A 409 6.87 9.40 -12.84
CA LEU A 409 6.01 8.65 -13.76
C LEU A 409 5.49 7.34 -13.13
N SER A 410 6.40 6.56 -12.54
CA SER A 410 6.01 5.32 -11.85
C SER A 410 5.41 5.58 -10.48
N GLN A 411 5.94 6.55 -9.70
CA GLN A 411 5.40 6.89 -8.37
C GLN A 411 3.91 7.22 -8.41
N LEU A 412 3.50 8.04 -9.38
CA LEU A 412 2.10 8.43 -9.53
C LEU A 412 1.18 7.29 -9.99
N GLY A 413 1.75 6.17 -10.42
CA GLY A 413 1.02 4.95 -10.79
C GLY A 413 0.21 4.33 -9.64
N LEU A 414 0.50 4.67 -8.38
CA LEU A 414 -0.29 4.26 -7.21
C LEU A 414 -1.56 5.11 -7.03
N LEU A 415 -1.63 6.31 -7.60
CA LEU A 415 -2.74 7.23 -7.38
C LEU A 415 -3.97 6.82 -8.21
N TRP A 416 -5.12 6.85 -7.59
CA TRP A 416 -6.40 6.54 -8.23
C TRP A 416 -6.64 7.36 -9.49
N GLY A 417 -7.03 6.71 -10.58
CA GLY A 417 -7.40 7.33 -11.85
C GLY A 417 -6.24 7.92 -12.66
N VAL A 418 -5.01 7.96 -12.13
CA VAL A 418 -3.86 8.61 -12.77
C VAL A 418 -3.25 7.71 -13.84
N LYS A 419 -2.94 8.32 -15.00
CA LYS A 419 -2.06 7.80 -16.05
C LYS A 419 -1.00 8.82 -16.35
N CYS A 420 0.27 8.39 -16.38
CA CYS A 420 1.41 9.25 -16.61
C CYS A 420 1.93 9.10 -18.04
N VAL A 421 2.34 10.22 -18.61
CA VAL A 421 2.95 10.32 -19.94
C VAL A 421 4.22 11.17 -19.84
N TYR A 422 5.32 10.68 -20.38
CA TYR A 422 6.53 11.48 -20.47
C TYR A 422 6.33 12.61 -21.48
N TYR A 423 6.65 13.84 -21.08
CA TYR A 423 6.59 15.01 -21.93
C TYR A 423 7.58 16.08 -21.48
N ASP A 424 8.43 16.60 -22.37
CA ASP A 424 9.50 17.56 -22.07
C ASP A 424 9.59 18.75 -23.03
N ASN A 425 8.61 18.93 -23.97
CA ASN A 425 8.61 19.98 -24.97
C ASN A 425 7.83 21.24 -24.53
N PHE A 426 8.33 21.98 -23.55
CA PHE A 426 7.67 23.18 -23.00
C PHE A 426 8.04 24.45 -23.79
N VAL A 427 7.43 24.68 -24.95
CA VAL A 427 7.76 25.84 -25.83
C VAL A 427 6.93 27.08 -25.47
N SER A 428 5.60 26.98 -25.59
CA SER A 428 4.63 28.00 -25.21
C SER A 428 3.39 27.32 -24.67
N THR A 429 2.54 28.06 -23.97
CA THR A 429 1.35 27.47 -23.35
C THR A 429 0.41 26.85 -24.38
N ASP A 430 0.06 27.61 -25.43
CA ASP A 430 -0.89 27.12 -26.43
C ASP A 430 -0.35 25.90 -27.18
N LYS A 431 0.92 25.97 -27.62
CA LYS A 431 1.55 24.85 -28.30
C LYS A 431 1.69 23.61 -27.38
N THR A 432 2.04 23.82 -26.11
CA THR A 432 2.12 22.73 -25.14
C THR A 432 0.75 22.06 -24.92
N VAL A 433 -0.32 22.83 -24.77
CA VAL A 433 -1.68 22.29 -24.62
C VAL A 433 -2.10 21.52 -25.88
N GLU A 434 -1.82 22.04 -27.08
CA GLU A 434 -2.10 21.35 -28.34
C GLU A 434 -1.33 20.03 -28.43
N GLU A 435 -0.03 20.02 -28.14
CA GLU A 435 0.81 18.82 -28.21
C GLU A 435 0.38 17.75 -27.20
N VAL A 436 0.05 18.11 -25.94
CA VAL A 436 -0.41 17.12 -24.97
C VAL A 436 -1.79 16.57 -25.30
N ASN A 437 -2.68 17.36 -25.90
CA ASN A 437 -3.97 16.90 -26.39
C ASN A 437 -3.81 15.90 -27.55
N ASN A 438 -2.94 16.22 -28.52
CA ASN A 438 -2.63 15.32 -29.63
C ASN A 438 -2.00 14.02 -29.14
N LEU A 439 -1.08 14.09 -28.18
CA LEU A 439 -0.46 12.91 -27.57
C LEU A 439 -1.49 12.05 -26.80
N ALA A 440 -2.49 12.67 -26.17
CA ALA A 440 -3.58 11.94 -25.51
C ALA A 440 -4.46 11.18 -26.51
N ILE A 441 -4.71 11.75 -27.71
CA ILE A 441 -5.42 11.08 -28.81
C ILE A 441 -4.55 9.95 -29.37
N GLU A 442 -3.29 10.22 -29.69
CA GLU A 442 -2.34 9.24 -30.25
C GLU A 442 -2.22 7.99 -29.38
N LYS A 443 -2.16 8.18 -28.05
CA LYS A 443 -2.12 7.08 -27.08
C LYS A 443 -3.48 6.41 -26.83
N GLY A 444 -4.56 6.86 -27.47
CA GLY A 444 -5.89 6.29 -27.34
C GLY A 444 -6.55 6.52 -25.98
N PHE A 445 -6.15 7.54 -25.24
CA PHE A 445 -6.78 7.90 -23.97
C PHE A 445 -8.06 8.69 -24.16
N VAL A 446 -8.15 9.46 -25.23
CA VAL A 446 -9.30 10.28 -25.63
C VAL A 446 -9.50 10.21 -27.14
N ASN A 447 -10.69 10.57 -27.63
CA ASN A 447 -11.02 10.56 -29.05
C ASN A 447 -11.13 11.99 -29.58
N PHE A 448 -11.05 12.12 -30.92
CA PHE A 448 -11.37 13.38 -31.56
C PHE A 448 -12.83 13.76 -31.27
N GLY A 449 -13.08 15.04 -30.96
CA GLY A 449 -14.38 15.56 -30.53
C GLY A 449 -14.63 15.51 -29.02
N ASP A 450 -13.82 14.79 -28.23
CA ASP A 450 -13.95 14.75 -26.79
C ASP A 450 -13.67 16.12 -26.14
N LEU A 451 -14.27 16.35 -24.95
CA LEU A 451 -13.94 17.48 -24.10
C LEU A 451 -12.84 17.07 -23.13
N VAL A 452 -11.81 17.90 -23.03
CA VAL A 452 -10.72 17.75 -22.07
C VAL A 452 -10.48 19.04 -21.29
N ILE A 453 -10.03 18.90 -20.05
CA ILE A 453 -9.67 20.02 -19.18
C ILE A 453 -8.16 20.03 -19.01
N ASN A 454 -7.52 21.11 -19.41
CA ASN A 454 -6.07 21.29 -19.31
C ASN A 454 -5.72 22.18 -18.12
N LEU A 455 -4.83 21.69 -17.26
CA LEU A 455 -4.32 22.39 -16.08
C LEU A 455 -2.81 22.66 -16.22
N ALA A 456 -2.41 23.92 -16.09
CA ALA A 456 -1.02 24.32 -16.19
C ALA A 456 -0.68 25.46 -15.21
N ALA A 457 0.62 25.57 -14.91
CA ALA A 457 1.19 26.80 -14.38
C ALA A 457 1.44 27.74 -15.56
N MET A 458 0.98 28.97 -15.47
CA MET A 458 1.28 29.99 -16.49
C MET A 458 2.09 31.13 -15.86
N PRO A 459 3.21 31.50 -16.51
CA PRO A 459 3.83 30.93 -17.71
C PRO A 459 4.36 29.49 -17.52
N VAL A 460 4.20 28.63 -18.56
CA VAL A 460 4.56 27.19 -18.49
C VAL A 460 6.04 26.97 -18.15
N LYS A 461 6.90 27.89 -18.59
CA LYS A 461 8.36 27.82 -18.36
C LYS A 461 8.77 28.01 -16.89
N ASP A 462 7.97 28.70 -16.10
CA ASP A 462 8.35 29.08 -14.72
C ASP A 462 8.19 27.93 -13.71
N LYS A 463 7.67 26.77 -14.11
CA LYS A 463 7.42 25.59 -13.25
C LYS A 463 6.73 25.94 -11.92
N GLY A 464 5.85 26.95 -11.96
CA GLY A 464 5.17 27.50 -10.81
C GLY A 464 4.00 26.65 -10.31
N GLN A 465 3.14 27.25 -9.48
CA GLN A 465 1.88 26.65 -9.05
C GLN A 465 0.87 26.66 -10.19
N VAL A 466 0.11 25.58 -10.35
CA VAL A 466 -1.01 25.55 -11.30
C VAL A 466 -2.00 26.66 -10.95
N ASN A 467 -2.24 27.53 -11.92
CA ASN A 467 -3.06 28.73 -11.79
C ASN A 467 -4.05 28.92 -12.94
N THR A 468 -4.04 28.01 -13.92
CA THR A 468 -4.86 28.13 -15.13
C THR A 468 -5.58 26.82 -15.43
N LEU A 469 -6.84 26.97 -15.83
CA LEU A 469 -7.72 25.92 -16.35
C LEU A 469 -8.18 26.33 -17.75
N ARG A 470 -8.04 25.43 -18.74
CA ARG A 470 -8.54 25.60 -20.09
C ARG A 470 -9.40 24.39 -20.47
N ILE A 471 -10.58 24.64 -21.02
CA ILE A 471 -11.44 23.62 -21.60
C ILE A 471 -11.15 23.58 -23.10
N SER A 472 -10.89 22.40 -23.63
CA SER A 472 -10.63 22.18 -25.06
C SER A 472 -11.57 21.11 -25.60
N ARG A 473 -12.09 21.32 -26.80
CA ARG A 473 -12.71 20.27 -27.63
C ARG A 473 -11.65 19.79 -28.60
N LEU A 474 -11.37 18.50 -28.61
CA LEU A 474 -10.32 17.88 -29.44
C LEU A 474 -10.72 17.74 -30.92
#